data_51be7659754ad77485d725bb54a7be71
#
_entry.id   51be7659754ad77485d725bb54a7be71
#
_cell.length_a   1.000
_cell.length_b   1.000
_cell.length_c   1.000
_cell.angle_alpha   90.00
_cell.angle_beta   90.00
_cell.angle_gamma   90.00
#
_symmetry.space_group_name_H-M   'P 1'
#
loop_
_entity.id
_entity.type
_entity.pdbx_description
1 polymer ?
#
loop_
_entity_poly.entity_id
_entity_poly.type
_entity_poly.pdbx_seq_one_letter_code
_entity_poly.pdbx_strand_id
1 'polypeptide(L)'
;MRVPAYAKRLLIPVALLIVGAVAFGAGPLGATTTIEIGIGTQHTTTNTVTGGIVLKELGLLEKYLPRTGKYKDVKYSLSWQNSTSAPPLTNGMMANNIQIGMMGDYPLIYNGATGQQTKNETQLVAIIAYNAFGGGNGIVVAKDSPYYELADLKGKKVSVPFGSAAHGMMLQALQDRGLPPDFWDLVSQSPEVGSTNLQEKRIDAHGDFVPYAELLPFRGFARKIYDGAETRRPTLHGVVVRKDFGEKYPEIVVAYIKALIEANDWMRKNPRVAAEKVEEWTKIEKEVVYIFLGPGGVHTLDPSIKPQWLSALEADYAALRRLNLVKDFDLRPWVNDKFVRQAFGELGLDYEAQLESLAGSPIQGMDPICKQPVRVPAEAGQIWIEGGDVTPFSSAACTLAGVKAFSAEGKKIGAAYVMDHALGIQLFADAAFYAIGGTDSAGKPTARPEIVPFLLKHDAEQYAREHGGKLSSYAEALSAIPSDLR
;
A
#
# COMPACT_ATOMS: atom_id res chain seq x y z
N MET A 1 -71.14 -2.70 -29.92
CA MET A 1 -71.81 -2.23 -31.20
C MET A 1 -70.74 -2.23 -32.29
N ARG A 2 -70.95 -3.17 -33.21
CA ARG A 2 -70.80 -3.12 -34.66
C ARG A 2 -69.55 -2.52 -35.26
N VAL A 3 -68.73 -3.35 -35.89
CA VAL A 3 -67.87 -3.23 -37.07
C VAL A 3 -68.74 -2.86 -38.30
N PRO A 4 -68.26 -2.25 -39.39
CA PRO A 4 -67.61 -3.01 -40.51
C PRO A 4 -66.47 -2.24 -41.21
N ALA A 5 -65.45 -2.88 -41.68
CA ALA A 5 -65.07 -3.48 -42.98
C ALA A 5 -65.45 -2.71 -44.24
N TYR A 6 -64.50 -2.38 -45.11
CA TYR A 6 -64.45 -2.80 -46.54
C TYR A 6 -63.10 -2.44 -47.24
N ALA A 7 -62.59 -3.38 -47.98
CA ALA A 7 -61.42 -3.39 -48.84
C ALA A 7 -61.64 -2.65 -50.17
N LYS A 8 -60.59 -2.27 -50.87
CA LYS A 8 -60.41 -2.52 -52.34
C LYS A 8 -58.96 -2.39 -52.80
N ARG A 9 -58.53 -3.39 -53.51
CA ARG A 9 -57.26 -3.50 -54.26
C ARG A 9 -57.22 -2.57 -55.43
N LEU A 10 -56.04 -2.03 -55.77
CA LEU A 10 -55.67 -1.64 -57.14
C LEU A 10 -54.26 -2.13 -57.43
N LEU A 11 -54.15 -3.04 -58.41
CA LEU A 11 -52.93 -3.52 -59.02
C LEU A 11 -52.58 -2.56 -60.18
N ILE A 12 -51.32 -2.08 -60.20
CA ILE A 12 -50.69 -1.47 -61.38
C ILE A 12 -49.35 -2.14 -61.59
N PRO A 13 -49.04 -2.64 -62.77
CA PRO A 13 -47.75 -3.27 -63.09
C PRO A 13 -46.74 -2.17 -63.47
N VAL A 14 -45.57 -2.17 -62.84
CA VAL A 14 -44.45 -1.33 -63.29
C VAL A 14 -43.32 -2.22 -63.76
N ALA A 15 -42.93 -1.92 -64.98
CA ALA A 15 -41.90 -2.64 -65.76
C ALA A 15 -40.50 -2.60 -65.11
N LEU A 16 -39.80 -3.74 -65.20
CA LEU A 16 -38.39 -3.88 -64.82
C LEU A 16 -37.51 -3.14 -65.83
N LEU A 17 -36.78 -2.13 -65.36
CA LEU A 17 -35.59 -1.62 -66.04
C LEU A 17 -34.36 -2.09 -65.23
N ILE A 18 -33.65 -3.09 -65.79
CA ILE A 18 -32.36 -3.55 -65.24
C ILE A 18 -31.30 -2.54 -65.71
N VAL A 19 -30.87 -1.65 -64.82
CA VAL A 19 -29.63 -0.90 -64.98
C VAL A 19 -28.55 -1.64 -64.20
N GLY A 20 -27.60 -2.25 -64.92
CA GLY A 20 -26.43 -2.89 -64.33
C GLY A 20 -25.52 -1.85 -63.69
N ALA A 21 -25.58 -1.70 -62.37
CA ALA A 21 -24.58 -1.01 -61.60
C ALA A 21 -23.41 -1.95 -61.31
N VAL A 22 -22.27 -1.67 -61.92
CA VAL A 22 -20.98 -2.26 -61.52
C VAL A 22 -20.68 -1.76 -60.09
N ALA A 23 -20.98 -2.60 -59.11
CA ALA A 23 -20.58 -2.34 -57.73
C ALA A 23 -19.05 -2.52 -57.63
N PHE A 24 -18.31 -1.44 -57.62
CA PHE A 24 -16.97 -1.45 -57.05
C PHE A 24 -17.12 -1.88 -55.59
N GLY A 25 -16.67 -3.09 -55.29
CA GLY A 25 -16.63 -3.61 -53.92
C GLY A 25 -15.70 -2.75 -53.07
N ALA A 26 -16.28 -1.82 -52.34
CA ALA A 26 -15.63 -1.33 -51.10
C ALA A 26 -15.61 -2.53 -50.15
N GLY A 27 -14.44 -3.14 -49.98
CA GLY A 27 -14.22 -4.13 -48.95
C GLY A 27 -14.66 -3.54 -47.60
N PRO A 28 -15.15 -4.36 -46.66
CA PRO A 28 -15.57 -3.84 -45.37
C PRO A 28 -14.40 -3.08 -44.78
N LEU A 29 -14.59 -1.79 -44.56
CA LEU A 29 -13.72 -0.97 -43.69
C LEU A 29 -13.58 -1.80 -42.40
N GLY A 30 -12.37 -2.31 -42.13
CA GLY A 30 -12.10 -3.21 -41.02
C GLY A 30 -12.66 -2.57 -39.75
N ALA A 31 -13.63 -3.23 -39.13
CA ALA A 31 -14.19 -2.73 -37.88
C ALA A 31 -13.04 -2.68 -36.84
N THR A 32 -12.69 -1.49 -36.41
CA THR A 32 -11.68 -1.28 -35.37
C THR A 32 -12.15 -2.02 -34.12
N THR A 33 -11.42 -3.08 -33.72
CA THR A 33 -11.76 -3.82 -32.51
C THR A 33 -11.39 -2.98 -31.29
N THR A 34 -12.37 -2.70 -30.43
CA THR A 34 -12.10 -2.05 -29.13
C THR A 34 -11.90 -3.10 -28.07
N ILE A 35 -10.81 -2.99 -27.30
CA ILE A 35 -10.59 -3.80 -26.10
C ILE A 35 -10.82 -2.91 -24.89
N GLU A 36 -11.88 -3.24 -24.13
CA GLU A 36 -12.20 -2.58 -22.86
C GLU A 36 -11.34 -3.19 -21.73
N ILE A 37 -10.69 -2.34 -20.94
CA ILE A 37 -9.86 -2.75 -19.81
C ILE A 37 -10.29 -1.98 -18.57
N GLY A 38 -11.02 -2.63 -17.69
CA GLY A 38 -11.38 -2.11 -16.37
C GLY A 38 -10.22 -2.36 -15.39
N ILE A 39 -9.73 -1.30 -14.77
CA ILE A 39 -8.63 -1.35 -13.81
C ILE A 39 -9.16 -0.85 -12.47
N GLY A 40 -9.24 -1.77 -11.50
CA GLY A 40 -9.69 -1.49 -10.14
C GLY A 40 -8.53 -1.01 -9.28
N THR A 41 -8.64 0.20 -8.75
CA THR A 41 -7.57 0.88 -8.01
C THR A 41 -8.02 1.29 -6.61
N GLN A 42 -7.03 1.54 -5.74
CA GLN A 42 -7.20 2.11 -4.40
C GLN A 42 -6.24 3.30 -4.28
N HIS A 43 -6.64 4.46 -4.80
CA HIS A 43 -5.75 5.63 -4.94
C HIS A 43 -5.23 6.16 -3.60
N THR A 44 -6.00 6.04 -2.53
CA THR A 44 -5.61 6.47 -1.18
C THR A 44 -4.78 5.44 -0.42
N THR A 45 -4.62 4.21 -0.95
CA THR A 45 -3.76 3.19 -0.36
C THR A 45 -2.35 3.32 -0.93
N THR A 46 -1.39 3.83 -0.15
CA THR A 46 -0.04 4.15 -0.63
C THR A 46 0.66 2.99 -1.30
N ASN A 47 0.45 1.77 -0.83
CA ASN A 47 1.08 0.55 -1.38
C ASN A 47 0.58 0.14 -2.77
N THR A 48 -0.49 0.74 -3.26
CA THR A 48 -1.05 0.42 -4.59
C THR A 48 -0.89 1.56 -5.59
N VAL A 49 -0.33 2.70 -5.18
CA VAL A 49 -0.27 3.89 -6.05
C VAL A 49 0.50 3.64 -7.35
N THR A 50 1.58 2.84 -7.31
CA THR A 50 2.38 2.52 -8.50
C THR A 50 1.68 1.58 -9.47
N GLY A 51 0.74 0.73 -8.99
CA GLY A 51 -0.14 -0.07 -9.85
C GLY A 51 -1.38 0.68 -10.33
N GLY A 52 -1.70 1.81 -9.73
CA GLY A 52 -2.92 2.58 -9.98
C GLY A 52 -2.68 3.99 -10.49
N ILE A 53 -2.77 4.97 -9.56
CA ILE A 53 -2.77 6.39 -9.91
C ILE A 53 -1.50 6.83 -10.63
N VAL A 54 -0.32 6.29 -10.29
CA VAL A 54 0.94 6.62 -10.94
C VAL A 54 0.94 6.15 -12.40
N LEU A 55 0.47 4.91 -12.67
CA LEU A 55 0.33 4.43 -14.04
C LEU A 55 -0.57 5.33 -14.86
N LYS A 56 -1.71 5.71 -14.29
CA LYS A 56 -2.73 6.52 -14.93
C LYS A 56 -2.20 7.92 -15.27
N GLU A 57 -1.68 8.63 -14.27
CA GLU A 57 -1.30 10.04 -14.42
C GLU A 57 -0.01 10.23 -15.26
N LEU A 58 0.87 9.21 -15.30
CA LEU A 58 2.07 9.22 -16.15
C LEU A 58 1.85 8.55 -17.51
N GLY A 59 0.65 8.00 -17.81
CA GLY A 59 0.35 7.33 -19.07
C GLY A 59 1.21 6.09 -19.33
N LEU A 60 1.69 5.41 -18.27
CA LEU A 60 2.65 4.32 -18.41
C LEU A 60 2.03 3.06 -19.02
N LEU A 61 0.75 2.78 -18.73
CA LEU A 61 0.09 1.62 -19.32
C LEU A 61 -0.04 1.80 -20.83
N GLU A 62 -0.48 2.96 -21.29
CA GLU A 62 -0.65 3.28 -22.71
C GLU A 62 0.65 3.19 -23.50
N LYS A 63 1.78 3.48 -22.86
CA LYS A 63 3.12 3.34 -23.42
C LYS A 63 3.46 1.90 -23.79
N TYR A 64 3.06 0.94 -22.97
CA TYR A 64 3.41 -0.47 -23.13
C TYR A 64 2.35 -1.31 -23.85
N LEU A 65 1.12 -0.82 -24.00
CA LEU A 65 0.06 -1.57 -24.69
C LEU A 65 0.49 -2.02 -26.08
N PRO A 66 0.29 -3.29 -26.48
CA PRO A 66 0.75 -3.83 -27.73
C PRO A 66 0.06 -3.14 -28.92
N ARG A 67 0.83 -2.86 -29.98
CA ARG A 67 0.39 -2.15 -31.21
C ARG A 67 0.70 -2.90 -32.48
N THR A 68 1.14 -4.16 -32.40
CA THR A 68 1.57 -4.98 -33.54
C THR A 68 0.84 -6.32 -33.55
N GLY A 69 0.99 -7.09 -34.62
CA GLY A 69 0.35 -8.39 -34.77
C GLY A 69 -1.18 -8.30 -34.68
N LYS A 70 -1.80 -9.10 -33.81
CA LYS A 70 -3.25 -9.11 -33.56
C LYS A 70 -3.80 -7.80 -32.96
N TYR A 71 -2.91 -6.90 -32.52
CA TYR A 71 -3.26 -5.61 -31.89
C TYR A 71 -3.07 -4.39 -32.81
N LYS A 72 -2.68 -4.58 -34.09
CA LYS A 72 -2.35 -3.49 -35.03
C LYS A 72 -3.49 -2.49 -35.19
N ASP A 73 -4.73 -2.96 -35.27
CA ASP A 73 -5.92 -2.15 -35.52
C ASP A 73 -6.83 -2.08 -34.28
N VAL A 74 -6.27 -2.35 -33.09
CA VAL A 74 -7.00 -2.32 -31.82
C VAL A 74 -7.01 -0.90 -31.25
N LYS A 75 -8.21 -0.47 -30.81
CA LYS A 75 -8.41 0.68 -29.92
C LYS A 75 -8.54 0.18 -28.48
N TYR A 76 -7.77 0.74 -27.58
CA TYR A 76 -7.92 0.47 -26.15
C TYR A 76 -8.83 1.49 -25.49
N SER A 77 -9.71 1.03 -24.61
CA SER A 77 -10.57 1.83 -23.75
C SER A 77 -10.24 1.47 -22.30
N LEU A 78 -9.56 2.38 -21.60
CA LEU A 78 -9.15 2.17 -20.20
C LEU A 78 -10.18 2.81 -19.26
N SER A 79 -10.71 2.01 -18.34
CA SER A 79 -11.65 2.45 -17.29
C SER A 79 -11.00 2.27 -15.92
N TRP A 80 -10.54 3.37 -15.32
CA TRP A 80 -9.95 3.38 -13.98
C TRP A 80 -11.06 3.54 -12.94
N GLN A 81 -11.24 2.51 -12.11
CA GLN A 81 -12.29 2.43 -11.10
C GLN A 81 -11.67 2.49 -9.70
N ASN A 82 -11.76 3.65 -9.05
CA ASN A 82 -11.20 3.83 -7.71
C ASN A 82 -12.19 3.37 -6.62
N SER A 83 -11.67 2.70 -5.60
CA SER A 83 -12.40 2.31 -4.40
C SER A 83 -11.55 2.55 -3.16
N THR A 84 -12.17 2.81 -2.02
CA THR A 84 -11.47 2.99 -0.73
C THR A 84 -11.11 1.67 -0.05
N SER A 85 -11.61 0.53 -0.56
CA SER A 85 -11.34 -0.81 -0.03
C SER A 85 -11.45 -1.88 -1.12
N ALA A 86 -10.95 -3.09 -0.86
CA ALA A 86 -10.89 -4.18 -1.82
C ALA A 86 -12.22 -4.89 -2.14
N PRO A 87 -13.22 -5.02 -1.25
CA PRO A 87 -14.44 -5.75 -1.57
C PRO A 87 -15.19 -5.26 -2.81
N PRO A 88 -15.37 -3.93 -3.05
CA PRO A 88 -15.96 -3.45 -4.30
C PRO A 88 -15.16 -3.83 -5.54
N LEU A 89 -13.83 -3.89 -5.47
CA LEU A 89 -12.97 -4.32 -6.58
C LEU A 89 -13.21 -5.79 -6.90
N THR A 90 -13.26 -6.66 -5.88
CA THR A 90 -13.60 -8.08 -6.06
C THR A 90 -14.96 -8.23 -6.72
N ASN A 91 -16.00 -7.51 -6.26
CA ASN A 91 -17.32 -7.54 -6.88
C ASN A 91 -17.29 -7.09 -8.35
N GLY A 92 -16.54 -6.02 -8.66
CA GLY A 92 -16.34 -5.55 -10.03
C GLY A 92 -15.66 -6.59 -10.93
N MET A 93 -14.70 -7.35 -10.39
CA MET A 93 -14.05 -8.44 -11.10
C MET A 93 -15.01 -9.61 -11.35
N MET A 94 -15.82 -9.99 -10.35
CA MET A 94 -16.84 -11.06 -10.52
C MET A 94 -17.90 -10.65 -11.56
N ALA A 95 -18.25 -9.37 -11.63
CA ALA A 95 -19.18 -8.81 -12.61
C ALA A 95 -18.55 -8.54 -13.99
N ASN A 96 -17.26 -8.83 -14.20
CA ASN A 96 -16.49 -8.54 -15.42
C ASN A 96 -16.42 -7.04 -15.80
N ASN A 97 -16.58 -6.14 -14.83
CA ASN A 97 -16.39 -4.70 -14.99
C ASN A 97 -14.94 -4.29 -14.75
N ILE A 98 -14.18 -5.11 -14.03
CA ILE A 98 -12.76 -4.93 -13.70
C ILE A 98 -12.01 -6.19 -14.19
N GLN A 99 -11.00 -6.00 -15.03
CA GLN A 99 -10.15 -7.08 -15.54
C GLN A 99 -8.84 -7.19 -14.75
N ILE A 100 -8.32 -6.07 -14.27
CA ILE A 100 -7.08 -5.97 -13.47
C ILE A 100 -7.42 -5.26 -12.17
N GLY A 101 -7.13 -5.86 -11.03
CA GLY A 101 -7.38 -5.29 -9.70
C GLY A 101 -6.15 -5.36 -8.83
N MET A 102 -6.11 -4.53 -7.79
CA MET A 102 -5.02 -4.52 -6.82
C MET A 102 -5.55 -4.45 -5.40
N MET A 103 -4.93 -5.22 -4.49
CA MET A 103 -5.39 -5.31 -3.11
C MET A 103 -4.33 -5.89 -2.18
N GLY A 104 -4.51 -5.76 -0.87
CA GLY A 104 -3.65 -6.34 0.15
C GLY A 104 -3.85 -7.85 0.30
N ASP A 105 -3.01 -8.50 1.11
CA ASP A 105 -2.89 -9.93 1.34
C ASP A 105 -4.23 -10.65 1.63
N TYR A 106 -4.93 -10.28 2.70
CA TYR A 106 -6.23 -10.89 3.05
C TYR A 106 -7.29 -10.70 1.96
N PRO A 107 -7.49 -9.48 1.41
CA PRO A 107 -8.37 -9.29 0.26
C PRO A 107 -7.99 -10.12 -0.98
N LEU A 108 -6.70 -10.36 -1.23
CA LEU A 108 -6.23 -11.23 -2.30
C LEU A 108 -6.78 -12.65 -2.15
N ILE A 109 -6.73 -13.20 -0.93
CA ILE A 109 -7.26 -14.53 -0.62
C ILE A 109 -8.78 -14.57 -0.81
N TYR A 110 -9.51 -13.55 -0.32
CA TYR A 110 -10.96 -13.44 -0.54
C TYR A 110 -11.31 -13.36 -2.03
N ASN A 111 -10.53 -12.63 -2.82
CA ASN A 111 -10.72 -12.51 -4.26
C ASN A 111 -10.53 -13.86 -4.97
N GLY A 112 -9.43 -14.56 -4.69
CA GLY A 112 -9.16 -15.89 -5.26
C GLY A 112 -10.25 -16.90 -4.91
N ALA A 113 -10.62 -17.01 -3.64
CA ALA A 113 -11.67 -17.92 -3.18
C ALA A 113 -13.03 -17.59 -3.80
N THR A 114 -13.43 -16.31 -3.84
CA THR A 114 -14.69 -15.89 -4.45
C THR A 114 -14.71 -16.19 -5.96
N GLY A 115 -13.59 -15.93 -6.65
CA GLY A 115 -13.44 -16.20 -8.07
C GLY A 115 -13.65 -17.67 -8.43
N GLN A 116 -13.03 -18.58 -7.69
CA GLN A 116 -13.21 -20.02 -7.90
C GLN A 116 -14.65 -20.46 -7.60
N GLN A 117 -15.26 -19.99 -6.51
CA GLN A 117 -16.63 -20.36 -6.14
C GLN A 117 -17.68 -19.87 -7.15
N THR A 118 -17.48 -18.68 -7.71
CA THR A 118 -18.41 -18.06 -8.66
C THR A 118 -18.11 -18.43 -10.11
N LYS A 119 -17.06 -19.22 -10.35
CA LYS A 119 -16.53 -19.54 -11.69
C LYS A 119 -16.11 -18.31 -12.51
N ASN A 120 -15.78 -17.23 -11.82
CA ASN A 120 -15.18 -16.00 -12.35
C ASN A 120 -13.74 -15.92 -11.87
N GLU A 121 -12.94 -16.94 -12.24
CA GLU A 121 -11.59 -17.13 -11.73
C GLU A 121 -10.70 -15.91 -11.99
N THR A 122 -9.86 -15.62 -10.99
CA THR A 122 -8.79 -14.63 -11.05
C THR A 122 -7.44 -15.32 -10.88
N GLN A 123 -6.35 -14.60 -11.09
CA GLN A 123 -4.99 -15.05 -10.82
C GLN A 123 -4.16 -13.90 -10.22
N LEU A 124 -3.33 -14.21 -9.22
CA LEU A 124 -2.28 -13.31 -8.74
C LEU A 124 -1.13 -13.35 -9.73
N VAL A 125 -0.78 -12.20 -10.32
CA VAL A 125 0.19 -12.12 -11.43
C VAL A 125 1.44 -11.30 -11.12
N ALA A 126 1.41 -10.45 -10.09
CA ALA A 126 2.55 -9.67 -9.61
C ALA A 126 2.29 -9.18 -8.18
N ILE A 127 3.34 -8.80 -7.48
CA ILE A 127 3.28 -8.00 -6.26
C ILE A 127 3.43 -6.53 -6.64
N ILE A 128 3.05 -5.59 -5.79
CA ILE A 128 3.25 -4.16 -5.98
C ILE A 128 4.25 -3.66 -4.94
N ALA A 129 3.94 -3.93 -3.68
CA ALA A 129 4.74 -3.54 -2.53
C ALA A 129 4.58 -4.56 -1.41
N TYR A 130 5.57 -4.62 -0.52
CA TYR A 130 5.55 -5.49 0.65
C TYR A 130 6.29 -4.87 1.84
N ASN A 131 5.99 -5.36 3.04
CA ASN A 131 6.88 -5.29 4.20
C ASN A 131 7.17 -6.70 4.70
N ALA A 132 8.45 -7.06 4.82
CA ALA A 132 8.88 -8.42 5.17
C ALA A 132 8.52 -8.83 6.61
N PHE A 133 8.20 -7.85 7.46
CA PHE A 133 7.90 -8.05 8.89
C PHE A 133 6.49 -7.62 9.29
N GLY A 134 5.63 -7.21 8.34
CA GLY A 134 4.23 -6.88 8.58
C GLY A 134 3.90 -5.41 8.83
N GLY A 135 4.89 -4.53 8.78
CA GLY A 135 4.70 -3.10 9.07
C GLY A 135 3.73 -2.39 8.14
N GLY A 136 3.03 -1.38 8.68
CA GLY A 136 2.18 -0.46 7.95
C GLY A 136 0.69 -0.55 8.22
N ASN A 137 0.15 -1.72 8.56
CA ASN A 137 -1.19 -1.81 9.14
C ASN A 137 -1.10 -1.54 10.63
N GLY A 138 -2.09 -0.88 11.24
CA GLY A 138 -1.98 -0.55 12.65
C GLY A 138 -3.30 -0.33 13.36
N ILE A 139 -3.24 -0.19 14.67
CA ILE A 139 -4.37 0.22 15.51
C ILE A 139 -4.04 1.58 16.10
N VAL A 140 -4.95 2.53 15.91
CA VAL A 140 -4.85 3.88 16.43
C VAL A 140 -5.95 4.15 17.44
N VAL A 141 -5.65 5.02 18.40
CA VAL A 141 -6.58 5.56 19.40
C VAL A 141 -6.58 7.07 19.33
N ALA A 142 -7.55 7.76 19.92
CA ALA A 142 -7.49 9.21 20.04
C ALA A 142 -6.20 9.64 20.74
N LYS A 143 -5.61 10.78 20.34
CA LYS A 143 -4.31 11.24 20.84
C LYS A 143 -4.25 11.37 22.37
N ASP A 144 -5.35 11.78 22.97
CA ASP A 144 -5.53 11.97 24.42
C ASP A 144 -6.10 10.72 25.15
N SER A 145 -6.21 9.59 24.44
CA SER A 145 -6.69 8.33 25.00
C SER A 145 -5.75 7.79 26.08
N PRO A 146 -6.28 7.13 27.15
CA PRO A 146 -5.46 6.46 28.15
C PRO A 146 -4.89 5.11 27.69
N TYR A 147 -5.27 4.61 26.50
CA TYR A 147 -4.88 3.30 26.00
C TYR A 147 -3.51 3.35 25.30
N TYR A 148 -2.57 2.50 25.72
CA TYR A 148 -1.20 2.46 25.19
C TYR A 148 -0.83 1.09 24.58
N GLU A 149 -1.62 0.06 24.83
CA GLU A 149 -1.40 -1.30 24.33
C GLU A 149 -2.72 -2.02 24.05
N LEU A 150 -2.66 -3.17 23.34
CA LEU A 150 -3.86 -3.92 22.98
C LEU A 150 -4.68 -4.40 24.19
N ALA A 151 -4.01 -4.70 25.32
CA ALA A 151 -4.67 -5.14 26.54
C ALA A 151 -5.65 -4.10 27.11
N ASP A 152 -5.33 -2.81 26.92
CA ASP A 152 -6.19 -1.71 27.37
C ASP A 152 -7.55 -1.66 26.63
N LEU A 153 -7.62 -2.28 25.47
CA LEU A 153 -8.81 -2.28 24.61
C LEU A 153 -9.78 -3.43 24.91
N LYS A 154 -9.58 -4.21 25.98
CA LYS A 154 -10.50 -5.30 26.34
C LYS A 154 -11.93 -4.81 26.50
N GLY A 155 -12.87 -5.38 25.73
CA GLY A 155 -14.27 -5.01 25.74
C GLY A 155 -14.58 -3.61 25.20
N LYS A 156 -13.59 -2.94 24.60
CA LYS A 156 -13.75 -1.63 23.99
C LYS A 156 -14.30 -1.72 22.58
N LYS A 157 -14.96 -0.64 22.16
CA LYS A 157 -15.50 -0.55 20.81
C LYS A 157 -14.39 -0.21 19.80
N VAL A 158 -14.02 -1.19 19.00
CA VAL A 158 -12.94 -1.08 18.00
C VAL A 158 -13.53 -1.24 16.60
N SER A 159 -13.21 -0.32 15.71
CA SER A 159 -13.63 -0.45 14.31
C SER A 159 -12.47 -0.89 13.41
N VAL A 160 -12.83 -1.57 12.32
CA VAL A 160 -11.91 -1.94 11.23
C VAL A 160 -12.71 -2.22 9.96
N PRO A 161 -12.20 -1.96 8.75
CA PRO A 161 -12.85 -2.41 7.52
C PRO A 161 -12.79 -3.94 7.42
N PHE A 162 -13.93 -4.63 7.58
CA PHE A 162 -13.94 -6.11 7.53
C PHE A 162 -13.46 -6.63 6.18
N GLY A 163 -12.66 -7.69 6.22
CA GLY A 163 -12.03 -8.28 5.04
C GLY A 163 -10.83 -7.51 4.48
N SER A 164 -10.37 -6.46 5.18
CA SER A 164 -9.14 -5.73 4.83
C SER A 164 -7.88 -6.40 5.39
N ALA A 165 -6.70 -5.95 4.93
CA ALA A 165 -5.41 -6.34 5.50
C ALA A 165 -5.32 -6.00 7.00
N ALA A 166 -5.84 -4.83 7.42
CA ALA A 166 -5.91 -4.47 8.84
C ALA A 166 -6.78 -5.42 9.67
N HIS A 167 -7.92 -5.86 9.12
CA HIS A 167 -8.74 -6.88 9.80
C HIS A 167 -7.95 -8.17 10.01
N GLY A 168 -7.23 -8.62 8.99
CA GLY A 168 -6.36 -9.78 9.09
C GLY A 168 -5.25 -9.61 10.13
N MET A 169 -4.54 -8.48 10.11
CA MET A 169 -3.54 -8.12 11.13
C MET A 169 -4.14 -8.20 12.55
N MET A 170 -5.35 -7.66 12.77
CA MET A 170 -6.00 -7.70 14.08
C MET A 170 -6.35 -9.11 14.53
N LEU A 171 -6.87 -9.95 13.63
CA LEU A 171 -7.13 -11.38 13.92
C LEU A 171 -5.83 -12.11 14.30
N GLN A 172 -4.73 -11.80 13.60
CA GLN A 172 -3.42 -12.36 13.90
C GLN A 172 -2.90 -11.86 15.25
N ALA A 173 -3.05 -10.58 15.57
CA ALA A 173 -2.66 -10.00 16.84
C ALA A 173 -3.36 -10.67 18.04
N LEU A 174 -4.65 -10.98 17.92
CA LEU A 174 -5.39 -11.75 18.93
C LEU A 174 -4.84 -13.17 19.08
N GLN A 175 -4.60 -13.84 17.95
CA GLN A 175 -4.08 -15.21 17.95
C GLN A 175 -2.70 -15.29 18.60
N ASP A 176 -1.78 -14.40 18.23
CA ASP A 176 -0.39 -14.40 18.73
C ASP A 176 -0.31 -14.14 20.25
N ARG A 177 -1.30 -13.42 20.79
CA ARG A 177 -1.43 -13.13 22.23
C ARG A 177 -2.34 -14.10 22.98
N GLY A 178 -2.91 -15.11 22.31
CA GLY A 178 -3.84 -16.05 22.92
C GLY A 178 -5.12 -15.38 23.41
N LEU A 179 -5.53 -14.27 22.80
CA LEU A 179 -6.74 -13.54 23.16
C LEU A 179 -7.94 -14.12 22.41
N PRO A 180 -9.15 -14.11 23.04
CA PRO A 180 -10.34 -14.65 22.41
C PRO A 180 -10.84 -13.76 21.26
N PRO A 181 -11.59 -14.31 20.28
CA PRO A 181 -12.08 -13.53 19.13
C PRO A 181 -13.02 -12.37 19.49
N ASP A 182 -13.68 -12.44 20.63
CA ASP A 182 -14.58 -11.42 21.20
C ASP A 182 -13.87 -10.50 22.20
N PHE A 183 -12.55 -10.44 22.15
CA PHE A 183 -11.76 -9.57 23.02
C PHE A 183 -12.14 -8.08 22.88
N TRP A 184 -12.54 -7.66 21.70
CA TRP A 184 -13.05 -6.33 21.38
C TRP A 184 -14.53 -6.37 21.00
N ASP A 185 -15.28 -5.29 21.24
CA ASP A 185 -16.55 -5.01 20.55
C ASP A 185 -16.23 -4.51 19.13
N LEU A 186 -16.10 -5.45 18.18
CA LEU A 186 -15.59 -5.18 16.85
C LEU A 186 -16.71 -4.76 15.90
N VAL A 187 -16.58 -3.59 15.27
CA VAL A 187 -17.53 -3.04 14.29
C VAL A 187 -16.88 -2.80 12.93
N SER A 188 -17.61 -3.07 11.84
CA SER A 188 -17.14 -2.81 10.48
C SER A 188 -17.39 -1.36 10.09
N GLN A 189 -16.31 -0.64 9.75
CA GLN A 189 -16.39 0.73 9.23
C GLN A 189 -15.33 0.93 8.13
N SER A 190 -15.64 1.76 7.12
CA SER A 190 -14.61 2.18 6.15
C SER A 190 -13.55 3.06 6.82
N PRO A 191 -12.37 3.23 6.21
CA PRO A 191 -11.32 4.09 6.75
C PRO A 191 -11.80 5.49 7.12
N GLU A 192 -12.58 6.13 6.25
CA GLU A 192 -13.07 7.49 6.45
C GLU A 192 -14.09 7.57 7.60
N VAL A 193 -14.99 6.60 7.68
CA VAL A 193 -16.01 6.53 8.74
C VAL A 193 -15.35 6.22 10.08
N GLY A 194 -14.43 5.27 10.12
CA GLY A 194 -13.66 4.93 11.32
C GLY A 194 -12.83 6.11 11.82
N SER A 195 -12.13 6.79 10.93
CA SER A 195 -11.35 8.00 11.25
C SER A 195 -12.22 9.10 11.87
N THR A 196 -13.38 9.40 11.27
CA THR A 196 -14.32 10.39 11.78
C THR A 196 -14.86 9.98 13.16
N ASN A 197 -15.27 8.72 13.31
CA ASN A 197 -15.80 8.22 14.58
C ASN A 197 -14.75 8.21 15.70
N LEU A 198 -13.49 7.94 15.37
CA LEU A 198 -12.37 8.04 16.31
C LEU A 198 -12.16 9.48 16.78
N GLN A 199 -12.14 10.43 15.83
CA GLN A 199 -11.99 11.86 16.14
C GLN A 199 -13.14 12.39 16.99
N GLU A 200 -14.38 11.91 16.74
CA GLU A 200 -15.55 12.26 17.52
C GLU A 200 -15.73 11.41 18.80
N LYS A 201 -14.77 10.54 19.12
CA LYS A 201 -14.76 9.66 20.29
C LYS A 201 -16.00 8.75 20.40
N ARG A 202 -16.56 8.34 19.24
CA ARG A 202 -17.68 7.38 19.15
C ARG A 202 -17.22 5.92 19.19
N ILE A 203 -15.93 5.70 18.98
CA ILE A 203 -15.21 4.44 19.12
C ILE A 203 -13.95 4.68 19.94
N ASP A 204 -13.45 3.63 20.58
CA ASP A 204 -12.25 3.68 21.44
C ASP A 204 -10.96 3.54 20.61
N ALA A 205 -11.00 2.74 19.53
CA ALA A 205 -9.87 2.51 18.64
C ALA A 205 -10.33 2.24 17.20
N HIS A 206 -9.42 2.44 16.25
CA HIS A 206 -9.61 2.12 14.83
C HIS A 206 -8.41 1.35 14.32
N GLY A 207 -8.66 0.11 13.83
CA GLY A 207 -7.69 -0.65 13.06
C GLY A 207 -7.78 -0.26 11.60
N ASP A 208 -6.66 0.11 10.98
CA ASP A 208 -6.68 0.46 9.57
C ASP A 208 -5.39 0.04 8.84
N PHE A 209 -5.52 -0.03 7.53
CA PHE A 209 -4.41 -0.31 6.63
C PHE A 209 -3.75 0.99 6.15
N VAL A 210 -2.65 0.84 5.44
CA VAL A 210 -1.89 1.97 4.89
C VAL A 210 -2.77 2.89 4.02
N PRO A 211 -2.66 4.22 4.17
CA PRO A 211 -1.74 4.96 5.03
C PRO A 211 -2.35 5.39 6.37
N TYR A 212 -3.57 5.00 6.68
CA TYR A 212 -4.39 5.61 7.73
C TYR A 212 -3.78 5.52 9.13
N ALA A 213 -3.06 4.42 9.43
CA ALA A 213 -2.41 4.25 10.72
C ALA A 213 -1.28 5.26 10.99
N GLU A 214 -0.70 5.88 9.96
CA GLU A 214 0.24 7.00 10.03
C GLU A 214 -0.41 8.35 9.74
N LEU A 215 -1.37 8.37 8.82
CA LEU A 215 -2.07 9.58 8.41
C LEU A 215 -2.81 10.25 9.57
N LEU A 216 -3.51 9.47 10.39
CA LEU A 216 -4.29 10.02 11.50
C LEU A 216 -3.40 10.59 12.61
N PRO A 217 -2.30 9.94 13.04
CA PRO A 217 -1.29 10.56 13.90
C PRO A 217 -0.64 11.80 13.29
N PHE A 218 -0.25 11.77 12.00
CA PHE A 218 0.33 12.92 11.30
C PHE A 218 -0.60 14.14 11.33
N ARG A 219 -1.90 13.95 11.15
CA ARG A 219 -2.93 14.98 11.27
C ARG A 219 -3.20 15.43 12.72
N GLY A 220 -2.56 14.80 13.71
CA GLY A 220 -2.48 15.26 15.09
C GLY A 220 -3.64 14.88 16.00
N PHE A 221 -4.60 14.04 15.57
CA PHE A 221 -5.74 13.66 16.43
C PHE A 221 -5.73 12.20 16.89
N ALA A 222 -4.77 11.41 16.44
CA ALA A 222 -4.63 10.01 16.84
C ALA A 222 -3.22 9.67 17.30
N ARG A 223 -3.06 8.51 17.90
CA ARG A 223 -1.79 7.87 18.27
C ARG A 223 -1.87 6.40 17.96
N LYS A 224 -0.84 5.85 17.32
CA LYS A 224 -0.72 4.41 17.07
C LYS A 224 -0.30 3.69 18.34
N ILE A 225 -0.93 2.56 18.63
CA ILE A 225 -0.64 1.70 19.80
C ILE A 225 -0.29 0.27 19.41
N TYR A 226 -0.40 -0.07 18.13
CA TYR A 226 -0.03 -1.36 17.57
C TYR A 226 0.33 -1.20 16.11
N ASP A 227 1.37 -1.91 15.67
CA ASP A 227 1.73 -2.06 14.26
C ASP A 227 1.84 -3.52 13.89
N GLY A 228 1.46 -3.85 12.65
CA GLY A 228 1.58 -5.20 12.12
C GLY A 228 3.01 -5.77 12.16
N ALA A 229 4.04 -4.91 12.22
CA ALA A 229 5.43 -5.31 12.42
C ALA A 229 5.68 -6.14 13.68
N GLU A 230 4.82 -6.01 14.70
CA GLU A 230 4.87 -6.86 15.90
C GLU A 230 4.60 -8.35 15.58
N THR A 231 3.88 -8.64 14.51
CA THR A 231 3.59 -10.02 14.10
C THR A 231 4.81 -10.74 13.52
N ARG A 232 5.81 -9.97 13.06
CA ARG A 232 6.98 -10.49 12.32
C ARG A 232 6.60 -11.36 11.11
N ARG A 233 5.46 -11.09 10.49
CA ARG A 233 4.95 -11.80 9.30
C ARG A 233 4.84 -10.85 8.13
N PRO A 234 5.22 -11.28 6.92
CA PRO A 234 5.13 -10.42 5.76
C PRO A 234 3.69 -9.94 5.52
N THR A 235 3.54 -8.67 5.10
CA THR A 235 2.33 -8.14 4.49
C THR A 235 2.65 -7.65 3.09
N LEU A 236 1.70 -7.77 2.16
CA LEU A 236 1.93 -7.44 0.76
C LEU A 236 0.67 -6.92 0.06
N HIS A 237 0.89 -6.22 -1.03
CA HIS A 237 -0.15 -5.83 -1.97
C HIS A 237 0.17 -6.43 -3.34
N GLY A 238 -0.82 -7.03 -3.97
CA GLY A 238 -0.65 -7.74 -5.25
C GLY A 238 -1.62 -7.29 -6.33
N VAL A 239 -1.30 -7.67 -7.55
CA VAL A 239 -2.10 -7.48 -8.74
C VAL A 239 -2.81 -8.80 -9.07
N VAL A 240 -4.13 -8.76 -9.14
CA VAL A 240 -4.96 -9.86 -9.62
C VAL A 240 -5.54 -9.53 -10.99
N VAL A 241 -5.61 -10.54 -11.84
CA VAL A 241 -6.18 -10.42 -13.17
C VAL A 241 -7.26 -11.48 -13.33
N ARG A 242 -8.38 -11.15 -14.00
CA ARG A 242 -9.34 -12.16 -14.40
C ARG A 242 -8.64 -13.17 -15.31
N LYS A 243 -8.81 -14.46 -15.03
CA LYS A 243 -8.14 -15.54 -15.74
C LYS A 243 -8.51 -15.57 -17.22
N ASP A 244 -9.79 -15.42 -17.54
CA ASP A 244 -10.28 -15.36 -18.92
C ASP A 244 -9.70 -14.17 -19.71
N PHE A 245 -9.52 -13.03 -19.07
CA PHE A 245 -8.85 -11.88 -19.67
C PHE A 245 -7.35 -12.12 -19.89
N GLY A 246 -6.65 -12.67 -18.88
CA GLY A 246 -5.22 -13.00 -18.97
C GLY A 246 -4.92 -14.05 -20.04
N GLU A 247 -5.78 -15.07 -20.19
CA GLU A 247 -5.67 -16.10 -21.25
C GLU A 247 -5.93 -15.51 -22.64
N LYS A 248 -6.89 -14.60 -22.76
CA LYS A 248 -7.23 -13.97 -24.04
C LYS A 248 -6.24 -12.90 -24.48
N TYR A 249 -5.72 -12.13 -23.53
CA TYR A 249 -4.87 -10.96 -23.78
C TYR A 249 -3.58 -10.97 -22.93
N PRO A 250 -2.76 -12.02 -22.97
CA PRO A 250 -1.57 -12.13 -22.11
C PRO A 250 -0.59 -10.97 -22.30
N GLU A 251 -0.46 -10.45 -23.52
CA GLU A 251 0.44 -9.34 -23.84
C GLU A 251 0.00 -8.02 -23.16
N ILE A 252 -1.29 -7.85 -22.88
CA ILE A 252 -1.81 -6.69 -22.15
C ILE A 252 -1.45 -6.81 -20.66
N VAL A 253 -1.53 -8.01 -20.09
CA VAL A 253 -1.11 -8.25 -18.69
C VAL A 253 0.38 -8.00 -18.53
N VAL A 254 1.21 -8.48 -19.47
CA VAL A 254 2.65 -8.21 -19.49
C VAL A 254 2.92 -6.70 -19.62
N ALA A 255 2.18 -5.99 -20.48
CA ALA A 255 2.28 -4.54 -20.63
C ALA A 255 1.98 -3.79 -19.33
N TYR A 256 0.94 -4.22 -18.60
CA TYR A 256 0.61 -3.65 -17.30
C TYR A 256 1.75 -3.86 -16.28
N ILE A 257 2.33 -5.05 -16.22
CA ILE A 257 3.42 -5.34 -15.27
C ILE A 257 4.69 -4.55 -15.67
N LYS A 258 4.99 -4.38 -16.96
CA LYS A 258 6.09 -3.51 -17.41
C LYS A 258 5.89 -2.06 -16.97
N ALA A 259 4.65 -1.55 -17.09
CA ALA A 259 4.29 -0.24 -16.59
C ALA A 259 4.46 -0.13 -15.07
N LEU A 260 4.07 -1.15 -14.30
CA LEU A 260 4.26 -1.23 -12.86
C LEU A 260 5.75 -1.20 -12.48
N ILE A 261 6.61 -1.95 -13.18
CA ILE A 261 8.06 -1.94 -12.97
C ILE A 261 8.64 -0.52 -13.20
N GLU A 262 8.23 0.15 -14.28
CA GLU A 262 8.67 1.52 -14.57
C GLU A 262 8.15 2.52 -13.51
N ALA A 263 6.91 2.38 -13.05
CA ALA A 263 6.35 3.21 -11.99
C ALA A 263 7.10 3.05 -10.66
N ASN A 264 7.44 1.80 -10.29
CA ASN A 264 8.25 1.52 -9.11
C ASN A 264 9.65 2.15 -9.23
N ASP A 265 10.24 2.09 -10.40
CA ASP A 265 11.56 2.66 -10.67
C ASP A 265 11.53 4.20 -10.64
N TRP A 266 10.48 4.80 -11.20
CA TRP A 266 10.25 6.24 -11.13
C TRP A 266 10.12 6.74 -9.69
N MET A 267 9.34 6.04 -8.85
CA MET A 267 9.19 6.36 -7.43
C MET A 267 10.54 6.30 -6.70
N ARG A 268 11.32 5.22 -6.91
CA ARG A 268 12.64 5.06 -6.27
C ARG A 268 13.65 6.11 -6.69
N LYS A 269 13.65 6.52 -7.97
CA LYS A 269 14.58 7.52 -8.50
C LYS A 269 14.22 8.96 -8.14
N ASN A 270 12.94 9.21 -7.85
CA ASN A 270 12.41 10.55 -7.59
C ASN A 270 11.56 10.61 -6.31
N PRO A 271 12.04 10.10 -5.15
CA PRO A 271 11.16 9.82 -4.00
C PRO A 271 10.42 11.06 -3.49
N ARG A 272 11.10 12.21 -3.45
CA ARG A 272 10.49 13.48 -3.04
C ARG A 272 9.42 13.95 -4.04
N VAL A 273 9.80 14.08 -5.31
CA VAL A 273 8.88 14.54 -6.37
C VAL A 273 7.69 13.59 -6.51
N ALA A 274 7.94 12.30 -6.38
CA ALA A 274 6.90 11.27 -6.44
C ALA A 274 5.91 11.43 -5.28
N ALA A 275 6.38 11.66 -4.05
CA ALA A 275 5.51 11.91 -2.91
C ALA A 275 4.65 13.18 -3.10
N GLU A 276 5.24 14.28 -3.60
CA GLU A 276 4.52 15.51 -3.93
C GLU A 276 3.45 15.28 -5.02
N LYS A 277 3.76 14.50 -6.05
CA LYS A 277 2.80 14.17 -7.11
C LYS A 277 1.67 13.26 -6.61
N VAL A 278 1.98 12.27 -5.79
CA VAL A 278 0.95 11.41 -5.17
C VAL A 278 0.03 12.24 -4.27
N GLU A 279 0.54 13.20 -3.48
CA GLU A 279 -0.29 14.15 -2.73
C GLU A 279 -1.21 14.97 -3.66
N GLU A 280 -0.66 15.51 -4.75
CA GLU A 280 -1.45 16.27 -5.74
C GLU A 280 -2.64 15.44 -6.27
N TRP A 281 -2.41 14.16 -6.57
CA TRP A 281 -3.41 13.28 -7.18
C TRP A 281 -4.39 12.66 -6.18
N THR A 282 -3.94 12.37 -4.95
CA THR A 282 -4.71 11.56 -3.98
C THR A 282 -5.19 12.35 -2.76
N LYS A 283 -4.59 13.50 -2.47
CA LYS A 283 -4.78 14.31 -1.26
C LYS A 283 -4.29 13.61 0.03
N ILE A 284 -3.46 12.58 -0.10
CA ILE A 284 -2.68 12.03 1.01
C ILE A 284 -1.39 12.85 1.10
N GLU A 285 -1.10 13.37 2.27
CA GLU A 285 0.04 14.25 2.52
C GLU A 285 1.37 13.60 2.09
N LYS A 286 2.18 14.35 1.39
CA LYS A 286 3.47 13.89 0.82
C LYS A 286 4.41 13.29 1.86
N GLU A 287 4.37 13.81 3.07
CA GLU A 287 5.15 13.29 4.19
C GLU A 287 4.70 11.87 4.59
N VAL A 288 3.40 11.61 4.51
CA VAL A 288 2.83 10.29 4.75
C VAL A 288 3.13 9.34 3.59
N VAL A 289 3.06 9.80 2.35
CA VAL A 289 3.49 8.99 1.19
C VAL A 289 4.97 8.62 1.31
N TYR A 290 5.81 9.58 1.72
CA TYR A 290 7.25 9.40 1.84
C TYR A 290 7.65 8.42 2.96
N ILE A 291 6.98 8.44 4.13
CA ILE A 291 7.28 7.48 5.21
C ILE A 291 7.04 6.03 4.76
N PHE A 292 6.13 5.81 3.81
CA PHE A 292 5.87 4.47 3.28
C PHE A 292 6.81 4.08 2.15
N LEU A 293 7.05 4.95 1.17
CA LEU A 293 7.63 4.61 -0.12
C LEU A 293 8.96 5.33 -0.44
N GLY A 294 9.40 6.24 0.43
CA GLY A 294 10.70 6.91 0.32
C GLY A 294 11.87 6.00 0.75
N PRO A 295 13.10 6.50 0.70
CA PRO A 295 14.26 5.80 1.27
C PRO A 295 14.07 5.50 2.75
N GLY A 296 14.34 4.25 3.15
CA GLY A 296 14.07 3.75 4.50
C GLY A 296 12.58 3.54 4.80
N GLY A 297 11.73 3.69 3.80
CA GLY A 297 10.27 3.61 3.96
C GLY A 297 9.79 2.24 4.43
N VAL A 298 8.58 2.27 5.02
CA VAL A 298 7.96 1.08 5.62
C VAL A 298 7.75 -0.04 4.59
N HIS A 299 7.54 0.30 3.31
CA HIS A 299 7.28 -0.68 2.26
C HIS A 299 8.31 -0.66 1.13
N THR A 300 8.60 -1.84 0.62
CA THR A 300 9.46 -2.05 -0.56
C THR A 300 8.61 -2.26 -1.80
N LEU A 301 8.83 -1.44 -2.81
CA LEU A 301 8.21 -1.58 -4.14
C LEU A 301 8.96 -2.65 -4.94
N ASP A 302 8.30 -3.78 -5.20
CA ASP A 302 8.90 -4.92 -5.91
C ASP A 302 7.80 -5.79 -6.52
N PRO A 303 7.78 -5.99 -7.85
CA PRO A 303 6.74 -6.76 -8.50
C PRO A 303 6.94 -8.27 -8.47
N SER A 304 8.07 -8.77 -7.94
CA SER A 304 8.38 -10.20 -7.94
C SER A 304 7.53 -10.99 -6.93
N ILE A 305 7.16 -12.21 -7.32
CA ILE A 305 6.41 -13.14 -6.46
C ILE A 305 7.43 -14.08 -5.80
N LYS A 306 7.91 -13.70 -4.62
CA LYS A 306 8.91 -14.46 -3.88
C LYS A 306 8.31 -15.67 -3.16
N PRO A 307 9.06 -16.78 -2.96
CA PRO A 307 8.57 -17.95 -2.23
C PRO A 307 8.01 -17.62 -0.84
N GLN A 308 8.64 -16.72 -0.10
CA GLN A 308 8.17 -16.29 1.22
C GLN A 308 6.82 -15.56 1.19
N TRP A 309 6.48 -14.88 0.10
CA TRP A 309 5.14 -14.27 -0.06
C TRP A 309 4.06 -15.33 -0.23
N LEU A 310 4.36 -16.41 -0.95
CA LEU A 310 3.46 -17.55 -1.07
C LEU A 310 3.23 -18.22 0.29
N SER A 311 4.29 -18.42 1.06
CA SER A 311 4.19 -18.99 2.41
C SER A 311 3.39 -18.08 3.36
N ALA A 312 3.53 -16.76 3.24
CA ALA A 312 2.73 -15.80 4.01
C ALA A 312 1.24 -15.91 3.64
N LEU A 313 0.91 -15.88 2.34
CA LEU A 313 -0.48 -16.04 1.86
C LEU A 313 -1.09 -17.39 2.28
N GLU A 314 -0.31 -18.47 2.29
CA GLU A 314 -0.75 -19.79 2.78
C GLU A 314 -1.06 -19.76 4.28
N ALA A 315 -0.25 -19.07 5.08
CA ALA A 315 -0.49 -18.90 6.51
C ALA A 315 -1.75 -18.07 6.79
N ASP A 316 -1.94 -16.97 6.04
CA ASP A 316 -3.13 -16.13 6.12
C ASP A 316 -4.38 -16.88 5.70
N TYR A 317 -4.31 -17.64 4.60
CA TYR A 317 -5.41 -18.50 4.15
C TYR A 317 -5.78 -19.55 5.22
N ALA A 318 -4.78 -20.20 5.82
CA ALA A 318 -5.04 -21.16 6.89
C ALA A 318 -5.70 -20.50 8.12
N ALA A 319 -5.31 -19.26 8.47
CA ALA A 319 -5.93 -18.50 9.55
C ALA A 319 -7.39 -18.16 9.23
N LEU A 320 -7.67 -17.66 8.02
CA LEU A 320 -9.05 -17.36 7.58
C LEU A 320 -9.94 -18.61 7.52
N ARG A 321 -9.38 -19.75 7.12
CA ARG A 321 -10.09 -21.04 7.10
C ARG A 321 -10.47 -21.50 8.50
N ARG A 322 -9.55 -21.42 9.47
CA ARG A 322 -9.84 -21.78 10.88
C ARG A 322 -11.00 -20.96 11.47
N LEU A 323 -11.09 -19.69 11.04
CA LEU A 323 -12.16 -18.79 11.50
C LEU A 323 -13.43 -18.89 10.65
N ASN A 324 -13.50 -19.80 9.67
CA ASN A 324 -14.61 -19.93 8.72
C ASN A 324 -14.93 -18.64 7.94
N LEU A 325 -13.93 -17.77 7.73
CA LEU A 325 -14.09 -16.49 7.04
C LEU A 325 -13.90 -16.61 5.53
N VAL A 326 -13.31 -17.69 5.05
CA VAL A 326 -13.11 -17.97 3.63
C VAL A 326 -13.43 -19.43 3.33
N LYS A 327 -13.92 -19.70 2.12
CA LYS A 327 -14.18 -21.06 1.61
C LYS A 327 -12.88 -21.69 1.10
N ASP A 328 -12.90 -23.01 0.85
CA ASP A 328 -11.79 -23.71 0.20
C ASP A 328 -11.52 -23.14 -1.18
N PHE A 329 -10.26 -22.93 -1.50
CA PHE A 329 -9.78 -22.63 -2.84
C PHE A 329 -8.32 -23.09 -3.03
N ASP A 330 -7.96 -23.32 -4.29
CA ASP A 330 -6.61 -23.75 -4.64
C ASP A 330 -5.69 -22.54 -4.78
N LEU A 331 -4.99 -22.19 -3.69
CA LEU A 331 -4.15 -21.01 -3.62
C LEU A 331 -2.93 -21.11 -4.56
N ARG A 332 -2.21 -22.24 -4.56
CA ARG A 332 -0.99 -22.38 -5.39
C ARG A 332 -1.26 -22.27 -6.90
N PRO A 333 -2.24 -22.98 -7.50
CA PRO A 333 -2.59 -22.81 -8.91
C PRO A 333 -3.17 -21.43 -9.26
N TRP A 334 -3.67 -20.69 -8.26
CA TRP A 334 -4.15 -19.32 -8.45
C TRP A 334 -3.01 -18.32 -8.68
N VAL A 335 -1.79 -18.62 -8.22
CA VAL A 335 -0.62 -17.79 -8.44
C VAL A 335 -0.01 -18.10 -9.80
N ASN A 336 0.16 -17.07 -10.65
CA ASN A 336 0.70 -17.20 -11.99
C ASN A 336 1.82 -16.19 -12.24
N ASP A 337 3.07 -16.59 -11.95
CA ASP A 337 4.25 -15.76 -12.09
C ASP A 337 4.78 -15.65 -13.54
N LYS A 338 4.16 -16.33 -14.50
CA LYS A 338 4.61 -16.31 -15.90
C LYS A 338 4.61 -14.92 -16.50
N PHE A 339 3.60 -14.09 -16.16
CA PHE A 339 3.47 -12.74 -16.69
C PHE A 339 4.57 -11.81 -16.17
N VAL A 340 4.87 -11.86 -14.86
CA VAL A 340 5.92 -11.04 -14.29
C VAL A 340 7.30 -11.49 -14.75
N ARG A 341 7.55 -12.81 -14.89
CA ARG A 341 8.79 -13.35 -15.50
C ARG A 341 8.98 -12.85 -16.92
N GLN A 342 7.92 -12.91 -17.73
CA GLN A 342 7.97 -12.40 -19.11
C GLN A 342 8.24 -10.90 -19.14
N ALA A 343 7.58 -10.11 -18.28
CA ALA A 343 7.80 -8.66 -18.22
C ALA A 343 9.25 -8.32 -17.88
N PHE A 344 9.86 -9.03 -16.92
CA PHE A 344 11.29 -8.87 -16.57
C PHE A 344 12.17 -9.21 -17.77
N GLY A 345 11.96 -10.36 -18.41
CA GLY A 345 12.73 -10.76 -19.59
C GLY A 345 12.64 -9.76 -20.74
N GLU A 346 11.44 -9.23 -21.05
CA GLU A 346 11.27 -8.23 -22.10
C GLU A 346 11.92 -6.88 -21.79
N LEU A 347 12.10 -6.56 -20.49
CA LEU A 347 12.83 -5.35 -20.05
C LEU A 347 14.33 -5.61 -19.85
N GLY A 348 14.83 -6.82 -20.08
CA GLY A 348 16.22 -7.19 -19.86
C GLY A 348 16.64 -7.20 -18.38
N LEU A 349 15.69 -7.43 -17.48
CA LEU A 349 15.90 -7.51 -16.03
C LEU A 349 16.05 -8.96 -15.58
N ASP A 350 16.85 -9.19 -14.54
CA ASP A 350 17.06 -10.52 -13.94
C ASP A 350 16.01 -10.79 -12.85
N TYR A 351 15.02 -11.64 -13.17
CA TYR A 351 13.96 -12.00 -12.22
C TYR A 351 14.47 -12.90 -11.09
N GLU A 352 15.41 -13.81 -11.37
CA GLU A 352 15.95 -14.72 -10.32
C GLU A 352 16.77 -13.93 -9.30
N ALA A 353 17.60 -12.98 -9.76
CA ALA A 353 18.30 -12.07 -8.85
C ALA A 353 17.31 -11.21 -8.02
N GLN A 354 16.19 -10.80 -8.62
CA GLN A 354 15.16 -10.06 -7.89
C GLN A 354 14.46 -10.91 -6.81
N LEU A 355 14.30 -12.21 -7.02
CA LEU A 355 13.73 -13.10 -6.00
C LEU A 355 14.56 -13.17 -4.72
N GLU A 356 15.87 -13.10 -4.84
CA GLU A 356 16.83 -13.17 -3.71
C GLU A 356 16.94 -11.83 -2.96
N SER A 357 16.52 -10.71 -3.55
CA SER A 357 16.65 -9.38 -2.95
C SER A 357 15.45 -9.04 -2.08
N LEU A 358 15.69 -8.65 -0.82
CA LEU A 358 14.68 -8.03 0.06
C LEU A 358 14.96 -6.53 0.30
N ALA A 359 16.00 -5.99 -0.34
CA ALA A 359 16.44 -4.64 -0.09
C ALA A 359 15.47 -3.60 -0.67
N GLY A 360 14.94 -2.75 0.20
CA GLY A 360 14.32 -1.48 -0.18
C GLY A 360 15.36 -0.44 -0.57
N SER A 361 14.94 0.81 -0.76
CA SER A 361 15.85 1.94 -0.97
C SER A 361 16.39 2.40 0.38
N PRO A 362 17.69 2.19 0.71
CA PRO A 362 18.21 2.60 2.00
C PRO A 362 18.36 4.13 2.09
N ILE A 363 18.29 4.66 3.31
CA ILE A 363 18.66 6.05 3.59
C ILE A 363 20.18 6.17 3.38
N GLN A 364 20.60 7.10 2.52
CA GLN A 364 21.99 7.33 2.18
C GLN A 364 22.32 8.84 2.13
N GLY A 365 23.57 9.19 2.32
CA GLY A 365 24.07 10.55 2.19
C GLY A 365 24.95 10.98 3.36
N MET A 366 25.31 12.25 3.35
CA MET A 366 26.09 12.89 4.42
C MET A 366 25.15 13.56 5.41
N ASP A 367 25.30 13.25 6.66
CA ASP A 367 24.67 13.92 7.78
C ASP A 367 25.28 15.34 7.93
N PRO A 368 24.51 16.40 7.74
CA PRO A 368 25.04 17.76 7.79
C PRO A 368 25.35 18.24 9.20
N ILE A 369 24.81 17.59 10.23
CA ILE A 369 24.99 17.93 11.64
C ILE A 369 26.17 17.13 12.22
N CYS A 370 26.09 15.82 12.18
CA CYS A 370 27.12 14.96 12.75
C CYS A 370 28.34 14.76 11.85
N LYS A 371 28.34 15.36 10.63
CA LYS A 371 29.46 15.37 9.67
C LYS A 371 29.99 13.99 9.31
N GLN A 372 29.11 13.00 9.20
CA GLN A 372 29.45 11.64 8.83
C GLN A 372 28.45 11.05 7.84
N PRO A 373 28.85 10.06 7.02
CA PRO A 373 27.91 9.38 6.13
C PRO A 373 26.94 8.50 6.94
N VAL A 374 25.72 8.34 6.43
CA VAL A 374 24.79 7.32 6.92
C VAL A 374 25.37 5.94 6.61
N ARG A 375 25.76 5.20 7.63
CA ARG A 375 26.37 3.87 7.52
C ARG A 375 25.43 2.74 7.96
N VAL A 376 24.55 3.05 8.90
CA VAL A 376 23.59 2.10 9.50
C VAL A 376 22.17 2.61 9.19
N PRO A 377 21.55 2.16 8.09
CA PRO A 377 20.22 2.64 7.70
C PRO A 377 19.15 2.40 8.77
N ALA A 378 19.29 1.35 9.60
CA ALA A 378 18.37 1.04 10.70
C ALA A 378 18.42 2.03 11.89
N GLU A 379 19.41 2.93 11.94
CA GLU A 379 19.53 3.97 12.96
C GLU A 379 19.32 5.38 12.37
N ALA A 380 19.26 5.45 11.04
CA ALA A 380 19.20 6.71 10.30
C ALA A 380 17.87 7.45 10.51
N GLY A 381 17.89 8.75 10.19
CA GLY A 381 16.67 9.53 10.09
C GLY A 381 16.73 10.49 8.93
N GLN A 382 15.65 11.22 8.74
CA GLN A 382 15.51 12.19 7.66
C GLN A 382 14.69 13.39 8.10
N ILE A 383 14.91 14.53 7.48
CA ILE A 383 14.07 15.73 7.67
C ILE A 383 13.57 16.20 6.32
N TRP A 384 12.26 16.26 6.17
CA TRP A 384 11.59 16.90 5.05
C TRP A 384 11.51 18.40 5.28
N ILE A 385 12.16 19.18 4.42
CA ILE A 385 12.13 20.64 4.46
C ILE A 385 11.12 21.12 3.42
N GLU A 386 10.16 21.94 3.84
CA GLU A 386 9.19 22.55 2.93
C GLU A 386 9.87 23.43 1.90
N GLY A 387 9.59 23.19 0.62
CA GLY A 387 10.26 23.89 -0.50
C GLY A 387 11.74 23.56 -0.67
N GLY A 388 12.31 22.66 0.16
CA GLY A 388 13.70 22.19 0.12
C GLY A 388 13.79 20.68 -0.13
N ASP A 389 14.94 20.08 0.15
CA ASP A 389 15.20 18.66 0.00
C ASP A 389 14.87 17.86 1.26
N VAL A 390 14.83 16.53 1.12
CA VAL A 390 14.82 15.61 2.27
C VAL A 390 16.26 15.31 2.65
N THR A 391 16.65 15.73 3.83
CA THR A 391 18.04 15.65 4.33
C THR A 391 18.23 14.40 5.19
N PRO A 392 19.23 13.54 4.93
CA PRO A 392 19.52 12.36 5.73
C PRO A 392 20.37 12.67 6.97
N PHE A 393 20.18 11.87 8.01
CA PHE A 393 20.94 11.92 9.26
C PHE A 393 21.37 10.51 9.68
N SER A 394 22.51 10.43 10.36
CA SER A 394 23.15 9.16 10.71
C SER A 394 22.56 8.49 11.95
N SER A 395 21.76 9.20 12.74
CA SER A 395 21.09 8.68 13.94
C SER A 395 19.89 9.53 14.35
N ALA A 396 19.05 9.01 15.24
CA ALA A 396 17.94 9.77 15.82
C ALA A 396 18.42 11.04 16.53
N ALA A 397 19.53 10.97 17.29
CA ALA A 397 20.11 12.14 17.96
C ALA A 397 20.53 13.23 16.97
N CYS A 398 21.20 12.85 15.87
CA CYS A 398 21.60 13.78 14.81
C CYS A 398 20.38 14.36 14.07
N THR A 399 19.33 13.55 13.87
CA THR A 399 18.06 14.03 13.30
C THR A 399 17.42 15.09 14.17
N LEU A 400 17.30 14.84 15.48
CA LEU A 400 16.72 15.81 16.42
C LEU A 400 17.59 17.08 16.55
N ALA A 401 18.92 16.94 16.48
CA ALA A 401 19.83 18.10 16.41
C ALA A 401 19.58 18.90 15.12
N GLY A 402 19.35 18.21 13.99
CA GLY A 402 18.97 18.82 12.72
C GLY A 402 17.66 19.57 12.78
N VAL A 403 16.64 19.02 13.47
CA VAL A 403 15.37 19.72 13.71
C VAL A 403 15.60 21.04 14.42
N LYS A 404 16.42 21.05 15.48
CA LYS A 404 16.76 22.31 16.22
C LYS A 404 17.52 23.31 15.34
N ALA A 405 18.54 22.83 14.62
CA ALA A 405 19.38 23.69 13.79
C ALA A 405 18.56 24.31 12.63
N PHE A 406 17.79 23.50 11.90
CA PHE A 406 17.00 23.99 10.78
C PHE A 406 15.86 24.92 11.23
N SER A 407 15.24 24.65 12.39
CA SER A 407 14.25 25.56 12.97
C SER A 407 14.88 26.89 13.38
N ALA A 408 16.09 26.90 13.95
CA ALA A 408 16.83 28.11 14.29
C ALA A 408 17.25 28.92 13.03
N GLU A 409 17.48 28.26 11.90
CA GLU A 409 17.71 28.87 10.58
C GLU A 409 16.41 29.40 9.93
N GLY A 410 15.26 29.23 10.56
CA GLY A 410 13.95 29.62 10.00
C GLY A 410 13.42 28.71 8.90
N LYS A 411 14.00 27.53 8.70
CA LYS A 411 13.49 26.54 7.75
C LYS A 411 12.19 25.92 8.29
N LYS A 412 11.20 25.81 7.44
CA LYS A 412 9.95 25.14 7.77
C LYS A 412 10.11 23.62 7.57
N ILE A 413 9.95 22.86 8.65
CA ILE A 413 10.02 21.41 8.64
C ILE A 413 8.61 20.86 8.40
N GLY A 414 8.44 20.06 7.34
CA GLY A 414 7.21 19.33 7.04
C GLY A 414 7.09 18.08 7.91
N ALA A 415 8.19 17.30 8.00
CA ALA A 415 8.29 16.14 8.88
C ALA A 415 9.74 15.85 9.24
N ALA A 416 9.94 15.20 10.39
CA ALA A 416 11.18 14.52 10.75
C ALA A 416 10.88 13.03 10.95
N TYR A 417 11.76 12.17 10.44
CA TYR A 417 11.60 10.72 10.47
C TYR A 417 12.77 10.10 11.24
N VAL A 418 12.46 9.10 12.06
CA VAL A 418 13.42 8.27 12.79
C VAL A 418 13.08 6.80 12.61
N MET A 419 14.04 5.89 12.84
CA MET A 419 13.80 4.45 12.77
C MET A 419 13.45 3.89 14.14
N ASP A 420 12.34 3.18 14.25
CA ASP A 420 12.00 2.41 15.45
C ASP A 420 13.06 1.36 15.75
N HIS A 421 13.56 1.36 16.96
CA HIS A 421 14.63 0.44 17.37
C HIS A 421 14.18 -1.03 17.47
N ALA A 422 12.96 -1.27 17.92
CA ALA A 422 12.43 -2.62 18.14
C ALA A 422 11.83 -3.24 16.88
N LEU A 423 11.07 -2.44 16.12
CA LEU A 423 10.30 -2.91 14.97
C LEU A 423 11.04 -2.73 13.64
N GLY A 424 12.03 -1.82 13.58
CA GLY A 424 12.79 -1.54 12.36
C GLY A 424 11.99 -0.84 11.27
N ILE A 425 10.96 -0.06 11.65
CA ILE A 425 10.13 0.74 10.74
C ILE A 425 10.38 2.23 10.94
N GLN A 426 10.15 3.01 9.88
CA GLN A 426 10.25 4.46 9.96
C GLN A 426 9.05 5.05 10.69
N LEU A 427 9.31 6.03 11.57
CA LEU A 427 8.32 6.76 12.38
C LEU A 427 8.42 8.26 12.14
N PHE A 428 7.32 8.98 12.33
CA PHE A 428 7.38 10.42 12.59
C PHE A 428 8.03 10.66 13.95
N ALA A 429 9.05 11.51 13.99
CA ALA A 429 9.84 11.74 15.19
C ALA A 429 9.02 12.31 16.35
N ASP A 430 8.03 13.14 16.07
CA ASP A 430 7.13 13.75 17.05
C ASP A 430 6.04 12.80 17.58
N ALA A 431 5.83 11.66 16.90
CA ALA A 431 4.92 10.61 17.34
C ALA A 431 5.62 9.47 18.12
N ALA A 432 6.97 9.46 18.12
CA ALA A 432 7.76 8.43 18.79
C ALA A 432 7.86 8.65 20.31
N PHE A 433 7.96 7.53 21.04
CA PHE A 433 8.47 7.50 22.40
C PHE A 433 9.99 7.34 22.37
N TYR A 434 10.68 7.85 23.38
CA TYR A 434 12.14 7.82 23.44
C TYR A 434 12.62 7.19 24.73
N ALA A 435 13.62 6.33 24.64
CA ALA A 435 14.48 6.00 25.76
C ALA A 435 15.70 6.93 25.71
N ILE A 436 15.92 7.70 26.78
CA ILE A 436 17.03 8.65 26.86
C ILE A 436 17.91 8.31 28.06
N GLY A 437 19.20 8.18 27.82
CA GLY A 437 20.20 7.82 28.83
C GLY A 437 21.13 6.77 28.29
N GLY A 438 21.55 5.87 29.16
CA GLY A 438 22.47 4.79 28.89
C GLY A 438 23.56 4.72 29.93
N THR A 439 24.05 3.51 30.16
CA THR A 439 25.18 3.25 31.03
C THR A 439 26.32 2.64 30.22
N ASP A 440 27.56 2.93 30.61
CA ASP A 440 28.73 2.24 30.08
C ASP A 440 28.80 0.78 30.61
N SER A 441 29.79 0.04 30.15
CA SER A 441 30.02 -1.35 30.57
C SER A 441 30.26 -1.49 32.09
N ALA A 442 30.54 -0.41 32.82
CA ALA A 442 30.70 -0.34 34.27
C ALA A 442 29.40 0.11 34.99
N GLY A 443 28.27 0.27 34.28
CA GLY A 443 26.99 0.71 34.82
C GLY A 443 26.96 2.21 35.19
N LYS A 444 27.91 3.04 34.70
CA LYS A 444 27.89 4.48 34.92
C LYS A 444 27.18 5.20 33.79
N PRO A 445 26.44 6.27 34.04
CA PRO A 445 25.84 7.10 32.99
C PRO A 445 26.86 7.52 31.95
N THR A 446 26.53 7.30 30.66
CA THR A 446 27.37 7.77 29.56
C THR A 446 27.44 9.30 29.51
N ALA A 447 28.59 9.83 29.11
CA ALA A 447 28.80 11.29 29.02
C ALA A 447 27.89 11.93 27.96
N ARG A 448 27.46 11.15 26.94
CA ARG A 448 26.46 11.53 25.95
C ARG A 448 25.30 10.55 26.07
N PRO A 449 24.07 11.02 26.40
CA PRO A 449 22.91 10.15 26.48
C PRO A 449 22.58 9.59 25.10
N GLU A 450 22.32 8.31 25.04
CA GLU A 450 21.68 7.74 23.86
C GLU A 450 20.25 8.24 23.75
N ILE A 451 19.76 8.39 22.53
CA ILE A 451 18.39 8.80 22.23
C ILE A 451 17.83 7.77 21.25
N VAL A 452 17.05 6.85 21.77
CA VAL A 452 16.54 5.70 21.04
C VAL A 452 15.03 5.82 20.86
N PRO A 453 14.52 5.88 19.61
CA PRO A 453 13.10 6.04 19.33
C PRO A 453 12.37 4.70 19.25
N PHE A 454 11.12 4.70 19.70
CA PHE A 454 10.18 3.57 19.68
C PHE A 454 8.79 4.02 19.31
N LEU A 455 8.06 3.19 18.57
CA LEU A 455 6.64 3.37 18.33
C LEU A 455 5.84 3.13 19.61
N LEU A 456 6.20 2.06 20.31
CA LEU A 456 5.43 1.56 21.44
C LEU A 456 6.03 2.03 22.77
N LYS A 457 5.16 2.52 23.64
CA LYS A 457 5.57 3.03 24.95
C LYS A 457 6.27 1.98 25.80
N HIS A 458 5.74 0.75 25.81
CA HIS A 458 6.28 -0.34 26.61
C HIS A 458 7.70 -0.76 26.16
N ASP A 459 7.99 -0.71 24.85
CA ASP A 459 9.33 -1.00 24.32
C ASP A 459 10.35 0.06 24.80
N ALA A 460 9.96 1.33 24.71
CA ALA A 460 10.79 2.43 25.24
C ALA A 460 11.03 2.31 26.75
N GLU A 461 10.02 1.94 27.53
CA GLU A 461 10.12 1.72 28.96
C GLU A 461 11.00 0.52 29.30
N GLN A 462 10.86 -0.57 28.54
CA GLN A 462 11.68 -1.77 28.73
C GLN A 462 13.15 -1.47 28.42
N TYR A 463 13.42 -0.86 27.27
CA TYR A 463 14.77 -0.47 26.88
C TYR A 463 15.43 0.44 27.91
N ALA A 464 14.69 1.45 28.38
CA ALA A 464 15.17 2.37 29.40
C ALA A 464 15.54 1.67 30.73
N ARG A 465 14.74 0.67 31.16
CA ARG A 465 15.05 -0.12 32.36
C ARG A 465 16.30 -0.97 32.18
N GLU A 466 16.45 -1.59 31.00
CA GLU A 466 17.56 -2.52 30.71
C GLU A 466 18.90 -1.80 30.50
N HIS A 467 18.87 -0.57 29.96
CA HIS A 467 20.07 0.19 29.61
C HIS A 467 20.35 1.42 30.49
N GLY A 468 19.59 1.60 31.57
CA GLY A 468 19.83 2.68 32.53
C GLY A 468 19.37 4.06 32.09
N GLY A 469 18.36 4.12 31.20
CA GLY A 469 17.76 5.35 30.73
C GLY A 469 16.42 5.67 31.39
N LYS A 470 15.68 6.64 30.79
CA LYS A 470 14.30 6.97 31.16
C LYS A 470 13.42 7.10 29.93
N LEU A 471 12.13 6.74 30.09
CA LEU A 471 11.11 7.07 29.10
C LEU A 471 10.99 8.59 28.97
N SER A 472 10.92 9.05 27.74
CA SER A 472 10.87 10.49 27.43
C SER A 472 9.95 10.77 26.23
N SER A 473 9.40 11.97 26.23
CA SER A 473 8.63 12.50 25.09
C SER A 473 9.57 13.09 24.02
N TYR A 474 9.02 13.38 22.86
CA TYR A 474 9.74 14.11 21.79
C TYR A 474 10.33 15.45 22.28
N ALA A 475 9.56 16.23 23.05
CA ALA A 475 10.03 17.51 23.59
C ALA A 475 11.23 17.34 24.55
N GLU A 476 11.19 16.30 25.38
CA GLU A 476 12.31 15.95 26.28
C GLU A 476 13.52 15.47 25.49
N ALA A 477 13.30 14.67 24.42
CA ALA A 477 14.36 14.21 23.54
C ALA A 477 15.05 15.39 22.82
N LEU A 478 14.28 16.34 22.29
CA LEU A 478 14.83 17.58 21.73
C LEU A 478 15.65 18.37 22.78
N SER A 479 15.16 18.43 24.01
CA SER A 479 15.85 19.16 25.08
C SER A 479 17.15 18.47 25.50
N ALA A 480 17.23 17.14 25.42
CA ALA A 480 18.40 16.35 25.80
C ALA A 480 19.54 16.40 24.77
N ILE A 481 19.32 16.95 23.57
CA ILE A 481 20.36 17.07 22.55
C ILE A 481 21.53 17.91 23.09
N PRO A 482 22.75 17.34 23.12
CA PRO A 482 23.96 18.03 23.59
C PRO A 482 24.25 19.30 22.78
N SER A 483 24.81 20.31 23.46
CA SER A 483 25.11 21.61 22.85
C SER A 483 26.20 21.54 21.77
N ASP A 484 27.09 20.56 21.84
CA ASP A 484 28.17 20.30 20.90
C ASP A 484 27.69 19.59 19.60
N LEU A 485 26.44 19.14 19.54
CA LEU A 485 25.76 18.67 18.33
C LEU A 485 24.91 19.77 17.64
N ARG A 486 25.06 21.03 18.06
CA ARG A 486 24.29 22.17 17.52
C ARG A 486 25.01 22.90 16.41
#